data_64babacdcb1861b48ae0217f12c70211
#
_entry.id   64babacdcb1861b48ae0217f12c70211
#
_cell.length_a   1.000
_cell.length_b   1.000
_cell.length_c   1.000
_cell.angle_alpha   90.00
_cell.angle_beta   90.00
_cell.angle_gamma   90.00
#
_symmetry.space_group_name_H-M   'P 1'
#
loop_
_entity.id
_entity.type
_entity.pdbx_description
1 polymer ?
#
loop_
_entity_poly.entity_id
_entity_poly.type
_entity_poly.pdbx_seq_one_letter_code
_entity_poly.pdbx_strand_id
1 'polypeptide(L)'
;IMTGCVIGTNCNIGQNVVISPEVVLGNNVKVQNNVSVYTGVICEDDVFLGPSCVFTNVTNPRSAVNRKSRYAGTHVGKGATIGANATVVCGHDIGAYAFIGAGAVVTKHVPDYALLVGNPARQLGWMSEYGHRLYFDAEGIAECPESHEKYQLKDGKIFKL
;
A
#
# COMPACT_ATOMS: atom_id res chain seq x y z
N ILE A 1 -6.54 -18.93 -1.30
CA ILE A 1 -7.26 -18.08 -2.30
C ILE A 1 -8.69 -18.54 -2.31
N MET A 2 -9.62 -17.62 -2.12
CA MET A 2 -11.06 -17.90 -2.06
C MET A 2 -11.75 -17.56 -3.38
N THR A 3 -12.89 -18.19 -3.64
CA THR A 3 -13.70 -17.95 -4.86
C THR A 3 -14.19 -16.49 -4.90
N GLY A 4 -14.20 -15.89 -6.10
CA GLY A 4 -14.72 -14.53 -6.32
C GLY A 4 -13.67 -13.41 -6.17
N CYS A 5 -12.40 -13.71 -5.92
CA CYS A 5 -11.32 -12.75 -6.09
C CYS A 5 -10.87 -12.68 -7.56
N VAL A 6 -10.30 -11.55 -7.95
CA VAL A 6 -9.69 -11.32 -9.27
C VAL A 6 -8.18 -11.14 -9.10
N ILE A 7 -7.38 -11.86 -9.86
CA ILE A 7 -5.91 -11.77 -9.81
C ILE A 7 -5.42 -11.58 -11.24
N GLY A 8 -4.69 -10.50 -11.46
CA GLY A 8 -4.09 -10.15 -12.74
C GLY A 8 -2.94 -11.08 -13.15
N THR A 9 -2.23 -10.70 -14.19
CA THR A 9 -1.12 -11.47 -14.75
C THR A 9 0.18 -11.25 -13.97
N ASN A 10 1.11 -12.23 -14.03
CA ASN A 10 2.45 -12.15 -13.42
C ASN A 10 2.47 -11.89 -11.91
N CYS A 11 1.38 -12.21 -11.19
CA CYS A 11 1.35 -12.09 -9.74
C CYS A 11 2.16 -13.21 -9.08
N ASN A 12 2.85 -12.86 -7.99
CA ASN A 12 3.56 -13.83 -7.15
C ASN A 12 2.89 -13.86 -5.77
N ILE A 13 2.41 -15.04 -5.37
CA ILE A 13 1.69 -15.21 -4.11
C ILE A 13 2.45 -16.20 -3.25
N GLY A 14 2.93 -15.73 -2.10
CA GLY A 14 3.73 -16.48 -1.14
C GLY A 14 2.94 -17.53 -0.37
N GLN A 15 3.63 -18.19 0.55
CA GLN A 15 3.04 -19.22 1.42
C GLN A 15 2.14 -18.63 2.50
N ASN A 16 1.13 -19.37 2.90
CA ASN A 16 0.16 -19.00 3.95
C ASN A 16 -0.56 -17.66 3.69
N VAL A 17 -0.76 -17.31 2.43
CA VAL A 17 -1.49 -16.11 2.02
C VAL A 17 -2.98 -16.40 1.99
N VAL A 18 -3.78 -15.51 2.59
CA VAL A 18 -5.23 -15.50 2.49
C VAL A 18 -5.67 -14.38 1.56
N ILE A 19 -6.37 -14.73 0.49
CA ILE A 19 -7.06 -13.78 -0.41
C ILE A 19 -8.54 -14.06 -0.34
N SER A 20 -9.27 -13.13 0.24
CA SER A 20 -10.73 -13.23 0.44
C SER A 20 -11.52 -12.98 -0.85
N PRO A 21 -12.82 -13.32 -0.90
CA PRO A 21 -13.69 -12.94 -2.01
C PRO A 21 -13.67 -11.43 -2.27
N GLU A 22 -13.95 -11.04 -3.51
CA GLU A 22 -14.04 -9.63 -3.94
C GLU A 22 -12.75 -8.81 -3.81
N VAL A 23 -11.63 -9.45 -3.46
CA VAL A 23 -10.30 -8.83 -3.57
C VAL A 23 -9.93 -8.74 -5.05
N VAL A 24 -9.37 -7.60 -5.44
CA VAL A 24 -8.81 -7.41 -6.78
C VAL A 24 -7.31 -7.13 -6.66
N LEU A 25 -6.51 -7.94 -7.33
CA LEU A 25 -5.07 -7.71 -7.51
C LEU A 25 -4.84 -7.42 -9.00
N GLY A 26 -4.22 -6.31 -9.31
CA GLY A 26 -3.78 -5.93 -10.65
C GLY A 26 -2.67 -6.84 -11.16
N ASN A 27 -1.94 -6.40 -12.17
CA ASN A 27 -0.84 -7.15 -12.76
C ASN A 27 0.44 -6.99 -11.94
N ASN A 28 1.31 -8.01 -11.98
CA ASN A 28 2.63 -7.99 -11.34
C ASN A 28 2.59 -7.69 -9.83
N VAL A 29 1.49 -7.98 -9.15
CA VAL A 29 1.38 -7.81 -7.69
C VAL A 29 2.18 -8.91 -6.99
N LYS A 30 3.01 -8.52 -6.02
CA LYS A 30 3.79 -9.45 -5.20
C LYS A 30 3.23 -9.48 -3.78
N VAL A 31 2.64 -10.60 -3.42
CA VAL A 31 2.12 -10.87 -2.08
C VAL A 31 3.08 -11.82 -1.38
N GLN A 32 3.78 -11.33 -0.36
CA GLN A 32 4.75 -12.11 0.38
C GLN A 32 4.07 -13.09 1.36
N ASN A 33 4.87 -13.93 2.04
CA ASN A 33 4.37 -14.95 2.96
C ASN A 33 3.54 -14.36 4.11
N ASN A 34 2.55 -15.12 4.56
CA ASN A 34 1.72 -14.83 5.73
C ASN A 34 0.89 -13.53 5.62
N VAL A 35 0.57 -13.09 4.42
CA VAL A 35 -0.26 -11.90 4.19
C VAL A 35 -1.74 -12.28 4.18
N SER A 36 -2.57 -11.47 4.86
CA SER A 36 -4.03 -11.58 4.79
C SER A 36 -4.61 -10.37 4.07
N VAL A 37 -5.21 -10.63 2.90
CA VAL A 37 -5.91 -9.62 2.09
C VAL A 37 -7.40 -9.91 2.18
N TYR A 38 -8.12 -9.08 2.92
CA TYR A 38 -9.54 -9.27 3.18
C TYR A 38 -10.43 -8.58 2.15
N THR A 39 -11.70 -9.03 2.08
CA THR A 39 -12.74 -8.44 1.24
C THR A 39 -12.75 -6.92 1.33
N GLY A 40 -12.81 -6.27 0.16
CA GLY A 40 -12.80 -4.81 0.01
C GLY A 40 -11.42 -4.21 -0.31
N VAL A 41 -10.36 -5.02 -0.40
CA VAL A 41 -9.04 -4.56 -0.83
C VAL A 41 -8.92 -4.65 -2.34
N ILE A 42 -8.49 -3.54 -2.95
CA ILE A 42 -8.17 -3.43 -4.38
C ILE A 42 -6.73 -2.94 -4.50
N CYS A 43 -5.85 -3.74 -5.10
CA CYS A 43 -4.49 -3.35 -5.43
C CYS A 43 -4.37 -3.13 -6.94
N GLU A 44 -3.83 -1.99 -7.34
CA GLU A 44 -3.45 -1.74 -8.73
C GLU A 44 -2.20 -2.54 -9.14
N ASP A 45 -1.68 -2.30 -10.34
CA ASP A 45 -0.49 -2.97 -10.85
C ASP A 45 0.76 -2.67 -10.02
N ASP A 46 1.74 -3.58 -10.05
CA ASP A 46 3.06 -3.42 -9.46
C ASP A 46 3.10 -3.22 -7.94
N VAL A 47 2.01 -3.53 -7.23
CA VAL A 47 1.96 -3.41 -5.75
C VAL A 47 2.79 -4.51 -5.10
N PHE A 48 3.55 -4.12 -4.06
CA PHE A 48 4.28 -5.03 -3.21
C PHE A 48 3.67 -5.09 -1.80
N LEU A 49 3.23 -6.28 -1.39
CA LEU A 49 2.74 -6.57 -0.04
C LEU A 49 3.78 -7.37 0.72
N GLY A 50 4.47 -6.73 1.64
CA GLY A 50 5.55 -7.31 2.45
C GLY A 50 5.07 -8.41 3.39
N PRO A 51 5.99 -9.29 3.85
CA PRO A 51 5.61 -10.45 4.65
C PRO A 51 4.86 -10.05 5.93
N SER A 52 3.82 -10.79 6.22
CA SER A 52 2.98 -10.60 7.41
C SER A 52 2.30 -9.23 7.50
N CYS A 53 2.24 -8.44 6.44
CA CYS A 53 1.38 -7.26 6.45
C CYS A 53 -0.09 -7.68 6.47
N VAL A 54 -0.96 -6.83 7.02
CA VAL A 54 -2.37 -7.13 7.17
C VAL A 54 -3.24 -5.92 6.85
N PHE A 55 -4.35 -6.19 6.18
CA PHE A 55 -5.44 -5.22 5.99
C PHE A 55 -6.58 -5.57 6.95
N THR A 56 -7.19 -4.58 7.57
CA THR A 56 -8.48 -4.78 8.25
C THR A 56 -9.62 -4.48 7.27
N ASN A 57 -10.86 -4.87 7.61
CA ASN A 57 -12.03 -4.55 6.79
C ASN A 57 -13.25 -4.13 7.63
N VAL A 58 -13.11 -4.11 8.96
CA VAL A 58 -14.16 -3.65 9.88
C VAL A 58 -13.56 -2.63 10.84
N THR A 59 -14.15 -1.43 10.91
CA THR A 59 -13.65 -0.34 11.75
C THR A 59 -13.93 -0.52 13.25
N ASN A 60 -15.01 -1.21 13.59
CA ASN A 60 -15.49 -1.39 14.97
C ASN A 60 -15.94 -2.84 15.24
N PRO A 61 -15.04 -3.83 15.14
CA PRO A 61 -15.41 -5.23 15.32
C PRO A 61 -15.85 -5.55 16.74
N ARG A 62 -16.89 -6.37 16.84
CA ARG A 62 -17.36 -6.99 18.08
C ARG A 62 -17.88 -8.38 17.76
N SER A 63 -17.46 -9.40 18.49
CA SER A 63 -17.85 -10.78 18.25
C SER A 63 -19.38 -11.00 18.26
N ALA A 64 -20.07 -10.36 19.19
CA ALA A 64 -21.53 -10.47 19.31
C ALA A 64 -22.32 -9.65 18.26
N VAL A 65 -21.65 -8.87 17.41
CA VAL A 65 -22.31 -7.97 16.44
C VAL A 65 -21.90 -8.32 15.02
N ASN A 66 -22.85 -8.75 14.21
CA ASN A 66 -22.58 -9.04 12.80
C ASN A 66 -22.30 -7.74 12.01
N ARG A 67 -21.12 -7.64 11.40
CA ARG A 67 -20.66 -6.51 10.59
C ARG A 67 -20.40 -6.86 9.12
N LYS A 68 -20.82 -8.05 8.66
CA LYS A 68 -20.53 -8.53 7.29
C LYS A 68 -21.04 -7.61 6.16
N SER A 69 -22.04 -6.80 6.43
CA SER A 69 -22.58 -5.81 5.47
C SER A 69 -21.91 -4.42 5.55
N ARG A 70 -20.88 -4.25 6.39
CA ARG A 70 -20.25 -2.97 6.69
C ARG A 70 -18.74 -3.02 6.52
N TYR A 71 -18.26 -3.79 5.53
CA TYR A 71 -16.83 -3.77 5.21
C TYR A 71 -16.44 -2.42 4.62
N ALA A 72 -15.35 -1.86 5.14
CA ALA A 72 -14.71 -0.68 4.59
C ALA A 72 -13.53 -1.13 3.74
N GLY A 73 -13.50 -0.70 2.49
CA GLY A 73 -12.45 -1.06 1.55
C GLY A 73 -11.17 -0.28 1.75
N THR A 74 -10.13 -0.71 1.06
CA THR A 74 -8.85 -0.02 0.91
C THR A 74 -8.39 -0.16 -0.53
N HIS A 75 -8.14 0.97 -1.18
CA HIS A 75 -7.53 1.02 -2.49
C HIS A 75 -6.02 1.26 -2.33
N VAL A 76 -5.22 0.45 -3.01
CA VAL A 76 -3.75 0.54 -3.02
C VAL A 76 -3.31 0.89 -4.43
N GLY A 77 -2.78 2.08 -4.60
CA GLY A 77 -2.37 2.64 -5.89
C GLY A 77 -1.15 1.94 -6.47
N LYS A 78 -0.99 2.11 -7.76
CA LYS A 78 0.06 1.49 -8.58
C LYS A 78 1.44 1.65 -7.95
N GLY A 79 2.23 0.57 -7.95
CA GLY A 79 3.62 0.59 -7.50
C GLY A 79 3.80 0.83 -5.99
N ALA A 80 2.72 0.91 -5.21
CA ALA A 80 2.83 1.10 -3.76
C ALA A 80 3.48 -0.10 -3.08
N THR A 81 4.25 0.17 -2.02
CA THR A 81 4.91 -0.84 -1.18
C THR A 81 4.34 -0.80 0.23
N ILE A 82 3.87 -1.93 0.71
CA ILE A 82 3.49 -2.14 2.11
C ILE A 82 4.58 -2.97 2.78
N GLY A 83 5.26 -2.40 3.75
CA GLY A 83 6.37 -3.05 4.45
C GLY A 83 5.95 -4.24 5.31
N ALA A 84 6.94 -5.05 5.69
CA ALA A 84 6.71 -6.22 6.54
C ALA A 84 6.03 -5.86 7.86
N ASN A 85 5.08 -6.68 8.32
CA ASN A 85 4.31 -6.46 9.56
C ASN A 85 3.55 -5.12 9.62
N ALA A 86 3.40 -4.39 8.52
CA ALA A 86 2.58 -3.19 8.51
C ALA A 86 1.10 -3.54 8.61
N THR A 87 0.33 -2.67 9.26
CA THR A 87 -1.13 -2.77 9.36
C THR A 87 -1.79 -1.61 8.63
N VAL A 88 -2.69 -1.91 7.71
CA VAL A 88 -3.52 -0.91 7.03
C VAL A 88 -4.93 -0.99 7.60
N VAL A 89 -5.33 0.06 8.32
CA VAL A 89 -6.69 0.18 8.86
C VAL A 89 -7.62 0.53 7.71
N CYS A 90 -8.71 -0.21 7.58
CA CYS A 90 -9.68 -0.09 6.50
C CYS A 90 -10.31 1.31 6.39
N GLY A 91 -10.77 1.65 5.18
CA GLY A 91 -11.32 2.97 4.87
C GLY A 91 -10.26 4.04 4.61
N HIS A 92 -9.00 3.64 4.46
CA HIS A 92 -7.90 4.54 4.14
C HIS A 92 -7.14 4.03 2.93
N ASP A 93 -7.06 4.83 1.88
CA ASP A 93 -6.38 4.48 0.64
C ASP A 93 -4.89 4.80 0.71
N ILE A 94 -4.12 4.04 -0.05
CA ILE A 94 -2.68 4.19 -0.23
C ILE A 94 -2.42 4.71 -1.63
N GLY A 95 -1.78 5.86 -1.74
CA GLY A 95 -1.47 6.49 -3.02
C GLY A 95 -0.46 5.72 -3.85
N ALA A 96 -0.40 6.05 -5.14
CA ALA A 96 0.53 5.43 -6.07
C ALA A 96 1.99 5.66 -5.63
N TYR A 97 2.82 4.63 -5.75
CA TYR A 97 4.23 4.64 -5.36
C TYR A 97 4.51 5.04 -3.90
N ALA A 98 3.48 5.08 -3.06
CA ALA A 98 3.66 5.28 -1.63
C ALA A 98 4.45 4.11 -1.01
N PHE A 99 5.23 4.42 0.01
CA PHE A 99 6.05 3.44 0.70
C PHE A 99 5.71 3.42 2.19
N ILE A 100 5.08 2.35 2.63
CA ILE A 100 4.75 2.12 4.03
C ILE A 100 5.87 1.31 4.65
N GLY A 101 6.57 1.90 5.60
CA GLY A 101 7.68 1.24 6.30
C GLY A 101 7.24 0.02 7.10
N ALA A 102 8.19 -0.89 7.35
CA ALA A 102 7.92 -2.09 8.14
C ALA A 102 7.37 -1.75 9.54
N GLY A 103 6.37 -2.50 9.99
CA GLY A 103 5.71 -2.31 11.30
C GLY A 103 4.86 -1.05 11.43
N ALA A 104 4.68 -0.28 10.37
CA ALA A 104 3.84 0.91 10.42
C ALA A 104 2.34 0.59 10.54
N VAL A 105 1.59 1.46 11.20
CA VAL A 105 0.12 1.34 11.30
C VAL A 105 -0.52 2.54 10.62
N VAL A 106 -1.07 2.30 9.42
CA VAL A 106 -1.74 3.32 8.61
C VAL A 106 -3.16 3.55 9.12
N THR A 107 -3.44 4.78 9.51
CA THR A 107 -4.73 5.20 10.09
C THR A 107 -5.35 6.41 9.38
N LYS A 108 -4.80 6.80 8.22
CA LYS A 108 -5.26 7.91 7.38
C LYS A 108 -4.93 7.62 5.91
N HIS A 109 -5.57 8.31 4.99
CA HIS A 109 -5.20 8.27 3.58
C HIS A 109 -3.73 8.67 3.38
N VAL A 110 -3.05 7.99 2.48
CA VAL A 110 -1.63 8.16 2.19
C VAL A 110 -1.49 8.82 0.80
N PRO A 111 -0.79 9.96 0.69
CA PRO A 111 -0.54 10.60 -0.61
C PRO A 111 0.33 9.74 -1.53
N ASP A 112 0.25 10.00 -2.83
CA ASP A 112 1.16 9.42 -3.81
C ASP A 112 2.62 9.74 -3.45
N TYR A 113 3.52 8.77 -3.66
CA TYR A 113 4.96 8.86 -3.37
C TYR A 113 5.33 9.10 -1.90
N ALA A 114 4.39 9.14 -0.97
CA ALA A 114 4.68 9.41 0.43
C ALA A 114 5.42 8.24 1.10
N LEU A 115 6.44 8.56 1.88
CA LEU A 115 7.12 7.61 2.79
C LEU A 115 6.51 7.75 4.18
N LEU A 116 5.84 6.71 4.67
CA LEU A 116 5.25 6.65 6.00
C LEU A 116 5.94 5.60 6.88
N VAL A 117 6.14 5.95 8.16
CA VAL A 117 6.70 5.04 9.17
C VAL A 117 6.01 5.21 10.51
N GLY A 118 6.11 4.21 11.36
CA GLY A 118 5.74 4.27 12.78
C GLY A 118 4.28 3.87 13.07
N ASN A 119 3.94 3.93 14.36
CA ASN A 119 2.61 3.64 14.89
C ASN A 119 2.17 4.73 15.87
N PRO A 120 1.13 5.55 15.52
CA PRO A 120 0.48 5.61 14.20
C PRO A 120 1.45 6.12 13.13
N ALA A 121 1.27 5.69 11.88
CA ALA A 121 2.15 6.08 10.77
C ALA A 121 2.14 7.59 10.53
N ARG A 122 3.34 8.13 10.29
CA ARG A 122 3.55 9.55 9.96
C ARG A 122 4.41 9.64 8.71
N GLN A 123 4.12 10.64 7.89
CA GLN A 123 4.93 10.91 6.71
C GLN A 123 6.30 11.43 7.10
N LEU A 124 7.35 10.73 6.64
CA LEU A 124 8.76 11.06 6.87
C LEU A 124 9.42 11.73 5.67
N GLY A 125 8.80 11.64 4.50
CA GLY A 125 9.33 12.16 3.26
C GLY A 125 8.62 11.58 2.05
N TRP A 126 9.37 11.45 0.95
CA TRP A 126 8.88 11.01 -0.34
C TRP A 126 9.81 9.97 -0.95
N MET A 127 9.26 9.10 -1.79
CA MET A 127 9.99 8.01 -2.46
C MET A 127 9.93 8.16 -3.98
N SER A 128 10.96 7.72 -4.67
CA SER A 128 10.95 7.54 -6.12
C SER A 128 10.19 6.27 -6.51
N GLU A 129 9.84 6.14 -7.78
CA GLU A 129 9.26 4.89 -8.32
C GLU A 129 10.21 3.69 -8.19
N TYR A 130 11.51 3.92 -8.04
CA TYR A 130 12.54 2.90 -7.79
C TYR A 130 12.75 2.56 -6.31
N GLY A 131 11.97 3.21 -5.38
CA GLY A 131 12.03 2.90 -3.95
C GLY A 131 13.19 3.57 -3.20
N HIS A 132 13.73 4.68 -3.73
CA HIS A 132 14.73 5.51 -3.04
C HIS A 132 14.07 6.75 -2.45
N ARG A 133 14.52 7.13 -1.25
CA ARG A 133 14.07 8.38 -0.63
C ARG A 133 14.53 9.58 -1.47
N LEU A 134 13.60 10.49 -1.73
CA LEU A 134 13.86 11.73 -2.47
C LEU A 134 14.28 12.84 -1.51
N TYR A 135 15.35 13.53 -1.87
CA TYR A 135 15.84 14.73 -1.16
C TYR A 135 15.79 15.90 -2.12
N PHE A 136 14.94 16.87 -1.81
CA PHE A 136 14.65 18.01 -2.68
C PHE A 136 15.62 19.16 -2.42
N ASP A 137 16.08 19.80 -3.50
CA ASP A 137 16.86 21.03 -3.46
C ASP A 137 15.96 22.26 -3.19
N ALA A 138 16.57 23.47 -3.29
CA ALA A 138 15.87 24.73 -3.03
C ALA A 138 14.78 25.02 -4.07
N GLU A 139 14.88 24.48 -5.26
CA GLU A 139 13.93 24.58 -6.37
C GLU A 139 12.82 23.52 -6.29
N GLY A 140 12.89 22.63 -5.28
CA GLY A 140 11.95 21.54 -5.10
C GLY A 140 12.17 20.38 -6.07
N ILE A 141 13.39 20.19 -6.57
CA ILE A 141 13.76 19.11 -7.49
C ILE A 141 14.57 18.05 -6.74
N ALA A 142 14.29 16.79 -6.99
CA ALA A 142 15.06 15.64 -6.53
C ALA A 142 15.34 14.68 -7.69
N GLU A 143 16.46 14.00 -7.64
CA GLU A 143 16.84 12.94 -8.58
C GLU A 143 16.95 11.60 -7.86
N CYS A 144 16.38 10.56 -8.45
CA CYS A 144 16.55 9.20 -7.97
C CYS A 144 17.99 8.74 -8.19
N PRO A 145 18.72 8.27 -7.16
CA PRO A 145 20.15 7.92 -7.31
C PRO A 145 20.38 6.68 -8.21
N GLU A 146 19.37 5.89 -8.49
CA GLU A 146 19.49 4.67 -9.29
C GLU A 146 18.95 4.86 -10.70
N SER A 147 17.72 5.38 -10.85
CA SER A 147 17.10 5.54 -12.17
C SER A 147 17.44 6.86 -12.86
N HIS A 148 18.01 7.82 -12.14
CA HIS A 148 18.27 9.19 -12.60
C HIS A 148 17.01 9.96 -13.05
N GLU A 149 15.83 9.43 -12.76
CA GLU A 149 14.57 10.11 -12.95
C GLU A 149 14.43 11.29 -11.99
N LYS A 150 13.87 12.38 -12.48
CA LYS A 150 13.69 13.61 -11.72
C LYS A 150 12.24 13.77 -11.26
N TYR A 151 12.10 14.35 -10.09
CA TYR A 151 10.82 14.58 -9.43
C TYR A 151 10.75 16.02 -8.93
N GLN A 152 9.59 16.63 -9.03
CA GLN A 152 9.32 17.95 -8.49
C GLN A 152 8.31 17.87 -7.35
N LEU A 153 8.64 18.48 -6.22
CA LEU A 153 7.72 18.71 -5.11
C LEU A 153 7.08 20.10 -5.29
N LYS A 154 5.78 20.15 -5.53
CA LYS A 154 5.01 21.38 -5.67
C LYS A 154 3.67 21.23 -4.96
N ASP A 155 3.30 22.22 -4.13
CA ASP A 155 2.03 22.26 -3.39
C ASP A 155 1.75 20.93 -2.61
N GLY A 156 2.79 20.35 -2.02
CA GLY A 156 2.69 19.09 -1.26
C GLY A 156 2.41 17.86 -2.10
N LYS A 157 2.64 17.91 -3.41
CA LYS A 157 2.49 16.79 -4.36
C LYS A 157 3.78 16.57 -5.12
N ILE A 158 4.01 15.31 -5.49
CA ILE A 158 5.13 14.89 -6.32
C ILE A 158 4.70 14.80 -7.78
N PHE A 159 5.51 15.34 -8.65
CA PHE A 159 5.40 15.22 -10.10
C PHE A 159 6.70 14.62 -10.64
N LYS A 160 6.60 13.55 -11.42
CA LYS A 160 7.72 12.99 -12.18
C LYS A 160 7.92 13.86 -13.42
N LEU A 161 9.16 14.29 -13.70
CA LEU A 161 9.54 15.18 -14.80
C LEU A 161 9.94 14.41 -16.05
#